data_2be08fa5080856821f801b33a4fb173f
#
_entry.id   2be08fa5080856821f801b33a4fb173f
#
_cell.length_a   1.000
_cell.length_b   1.000
_cell.length_c   1.000
_cell.angle_alpha   90.00
_cell.angle_beta   90.00
_cell.angle_gamma   90.00
#
_symmetry.space_group_name_H-M   'P 1'
#
loop_
_entity.id
_entity.type
_entity.pdbx_description
1 polymer ?
#
loop_
_entity_poly.entity_id
_entity_poly.type
_entity_poly.pdbx_seq_one_letter_code
_entity_poly.pdbx_strand_id
1 'polypeptide(L)'
;MPTILSVEDNANNVSLLEDVFSYDDIPARPAYAASGEEALRLAVSLQPVLILMDLRLPGIDGLETTEILKRNPLTKDIPVWAITAYAMPGDEERARAAGCDEYFAKPLPMRTLGDRLRDFLQELERTESREYAST
;
A
#
# COMPACT_ATOMS: atom_id res chain seq x y z
N MET A 1 13.37 10.40 2.92
CA MET A 1 12.23 10.11 2.05
C MET A 1 11.40 8.99 2.62
N PRO A 2 10.07 9.13 2.69
CA PRO A 2 9.23 8.03 3.16
C PRO A 2 9.25 6.86 2.18
N THR A 3 9.04 5.66 2.69
CA THR A 3 8.99 4.44 1.89
C THR A 3 7.55 4.02 1.68
N ILE A 4 7.19 3.65 0.44
CA ILE A 4 5.92 3.03 0.12
C ILE A 4 6.22 1.61 -0.34
N LEU A 5 5.63 0.63 0.34
CA LEU A 5 5.81 -0.79 0.04
C LEU A 5 4.68 -1.28 -0.85
N SER A 6 5.01 -1.80 -2.03
CA SER A 6 4.04 -2.41 -2.94
C SER A 6 4.17 -3.92 -2.90
N VAL A 7 3.08 -4.62 -2.63
CA VAL A 7 3.04 -6.08 -2.56
C VAL A 7 2.37 -6.59 -3.84
N GLU A 8 3.17 -7.14 -4.74
CA GLU A 8 2.75 -7.52 -6.08
C GLU A 8 3.66 -8.63 -6.61
N ASP A 9 3.08 -9.75 -7.03
CA ASP A 9 3.85 -10.88 -7.55
C ASP A 9 4.05 -10.85 -9.07
N ASN A 10 3.32 -10.01 -9.79
CA ASN A 10 3.39 -9.93 -11.26
C ASN A 10 4.40 -8.87 -11.69
N ALA A 11 5.44 -9.29 -12.43
CA ALA A 11 6.51 -8.38 -12.86
C ALA A 11 6.00 -7.23 -13.75
N ASN A 12 4.97 -7.46 -14.57
CA ASN A 12 4.39 -6.40 -15.40
C ASN A 12 3.70 -5.33 -14.56
N ASN A 13 3.03 -5.74 -13.50
CA ASN A 13 2.39 -4.80 -12.58
C ASN A 13 3.42 -4.02 -11.78
N VAL A 14 4.52 -4.66 -11.39
CA VAL A 14 5.65 -3.97 -10.73
C VAL A 14 6.22 -2.90 -11.65
N SER A 15 6.41 -3.20 -12.94
CA SER A 15 6.90 -2.22 -13.91
C SER A 15 5.95 -1.02 -14.03
N LEU A 16 4.64 -1.26 -14.01
CA LEU A 16 3.65 -0.18 -14.03
C LEU A 16 3.74 0.71 -12.79
N LEU A 17 3.95 0.09 -11.62
CA LEU A 17 4.14 0.85 -10.39
C LEU A 17 5.43 1.67 -10.42
N GLU A 18 6.52 1.10 -10.93
CA GLU A 18 7.78 1.83 -11.10
C GLU A 18 7.59 3.06 -11.97
N ASP A 19 6.80 2.92 -13.05
CA ASP A 19 6.47 4.04 -13.93
C ASP A 19 5.71 5.14 -13.20
N VAL A 20 4.75 4.78 -12.35
CA VAL A 20 4.00 5.76 -11.56
C VAL A 20 4.97 6.57 -10.69
N PHE A 21 5.88 5.91 -9.98
CA PHE A 21 6.83 6.61 -9.12
C PHE A 21 7.79 7.51 -9.91
N SER A 22 8.21 7.07 -11.11
CA SER A 22 9.15 7.83 -11.94
C SER A 22 8.49 8.99 -12.67
N TYR A 23 7.39 8.73 -13.39
CA TYR A 23 6.76 9.75 -14.25
C TYR A 23 6.02 10.80 -13.46
N ASP A 24 5.45 10.44 -12.35
CA ASP A 24 4.68 11.38 -11.53
C ASP A 24 5.53 12.06 -10.45
N ASP A 25 6.82 11.80 -10.42
CA ASP A 25 7.74 12.37 -9.42
C ASP A 25 7.21 12.22 -8.01
N ILE A 26 6.79 11.00 -7.67
CA ILE A 26 6.26 10.73 -6.33
C ILE A 26 7.39 10.89 -5.29
N PRO A 27 7.26 11.76 -4.30
CA PRO A 27 8.32 12.02 -3.32
C PRO A 27 8.38 10.93 -2.24
N ALA A 28 8.59 9.69 -2.68
CA ALA A 28 8.68 8.52 -1.81
C ALA A 28 9.62 7.51 -2.43
N ARG A 29 10.20 6.68 -1.58
CA ARG A 29 11.08 5.58 -2.01
C ARG A 29 10.21 4.33 -2.22
N PRO A 30 10.13 3.78 -3.44
CA PRO A 30 9.38 2.56 -3.66
C PRO A 30 10.15 1.33 -3.16
N ALA A 31 9.45 0.40 -2.54
CA ALA A 31 9.96 -0.91 -2.18
C ALA A 31 8.95 -1.94 -2.62
N TYR A 32 9.39 -3.16 -2.91
CA TYR A 32 8.52 -4.19 -3.48
C TYR A 32 8.66 -5.50 -2.72
N ALA A 33 7.52 -6.17 -2.51
CA ALA A 33 7.46 -7.52 -1.98
C ALA A 33 6.69 -8.37 -2.98
N ALA A 34 7.17 -9.59 -3.24
CA ALA A 34 6.53 -10.49 -4.21
C ALA A 34 5.54 -11.46 -3.55
N SER A 35 5.42 -11.44 -2.23
CA SER A 35 4.53 -12.33 -1.49
C SER A 35 4.07 -11.67 -0.20
N GLY A 36 3.03 -12.25 0.41
CA GLY A 36 2.55 -11.78 1.71
C GLY A 36 3.59 -11.98 2.80
N GLU A 37 4.29 -13.12 2.78
CA GLU A 37 5.34 -13.41 3.76
C GLU A 37 6.48 -12.40 3.70
N GLU A 38 6.91 -12.04 2.50
CA GLU A 38 7.94 -11.02 2.31
C GLU A 38 7.43 -9.66 2.78
N ALA A 39 6.17 -9.34 2.49
CA ALA A 39 5.55 -8.08 2.91
C ALA A 39 5.54 -7.95 4.43
N LEU A 40 5.23 -9.02 5.15
CA LEU A 40 5.23 -9.00 6.62
C LEU A 40 6.62 -8.67 7.17
N ARG A 41 7.66 -9.26 6.58
CA ARG A 41 9.04 -9.01 7.00
C ARG A 41 9.46 -7.58 6.67
N LEU A 42 9.19 -7.12 5.45
CA LEU A 42 9.60 -5.79 5.00
C LEU A 42 8.83 -4.68 5.70
N ALA A 43 7.56 -4.90 6.06
CA ALA A 43 6.79 -3.92 6.79
C ALA A 43 7.41 -3.61 8.15
N VAL A 44 7.93 -4.64 8.83
CA VAL A 44 8.60 -4.45 10.12
C VAL A 44 9.95 -3.75 9.92
N SER A 45 10.76 -4.21 8.97
CA SER A 45 12.12 -3.69 8.80
C SER A 45 12.17 -2.30 8.17
N LEU A 46 11.30 -2.00 7.21
CA LEU A 46 11.32 -0.72 6.49
C LEU A 46 10.41 0.33 7.11
N GLN A 47 9.42 -0.08 7.88
CA GLN A 47 8.41 0.83 8.45
C GLN A 47 7.85 1.79 7.40
N PRO A 48 7.23 1.27 6.32
CA PRO A 48 6.71 2.14 5.27
C PRO A 48 5.57 3.01 5.79
N VAL A 49 5.34 4.14 5.12
CA VAL A 49 4.23 5.03 5.46
C VAL A 49 2.92 4.57 4.85
N LEU A 50 3.00 3.66 3.86
CA LEU A 50 1.84 3.14 3.13
C LEU A 50 2.22 1.80 2.51
N ILE A 51 1.26 0.86 2.50
CA ILE A 51 1.40 -0.42 1.82
C ILE A 51 0.32 -0.50 0.74
N LEU A 52 0.75 -0.74 -0.51
CA LEU A 52 -0.15 -1.05 -1.63
C LEU A 52 -0.22 -2.57 -1.73
N MET A 53 -1.40 -3.14 -1.48
CA MET A 53 -1.55 -4.58 -1.32
C MET A 53 -2.39 -5.19 -2.44
N ASP A 54 -1.79 -6.05 -3.26
CA ASP A 54 -2.56 -6.88 -4.17
C ASP A 54 -3.25 -7.97 -3.36
N LEU A 55 -4.55 -8.14 -3.56
CA LEU A 55 -5.31 -9.14 -2.82
C LEU A 55 -5.08 -10.56 -3.36
N ARG A 56 -4.62 -10.68 -4.59
CA ARG A 56 -4.37 -11.98 -5.26
C ARG A 56 -2.89 -12.32 -5.27
N LEU A 57 -2.43 -12.93 -4.20
CA LEU A 57 -1.03 -13.32 -4.03
C LEU A 57 -0.91 -14.84 -3.87
N PRO A 58 0.23 -15.44 -4.29
CA PRO A 58 0.50 -16.83 -3.97
C PRO A 58 0.79 -17.00 -2.47
N GLY A 59 0.51 -18.18 -1.93
CA GLY A 59 0.70 -18.46 -0.50
C GLY A 59 -0.38 -17.78 0.32
N ILE A 60 -0.01 -17.01 1.35
CA ILE A 60 -1.01 -16.22 2.07
C ILE A 60 -1.45 -15.07 1.17
N ASP A 61 -2.77 -14.89 1.05
CA ASP A 61 -3.30 -13.84 0.18
C ASP A 61 -3.21 -12.45 0.82
N GLY A 62 -3.60 -11.42 0.05
CA GLY A 62 -3.51 -10.05 0.53
C GLY A 62 -4.44 -9.74 1.70
N LEU A 63 -5.61 -10.40 1.78
CA LEU A 63 -6.52 -10.22 2.91
C LEU A 63 -5.92 -10.76 4.20
N GLU A 64 -5.40 -11.98 4.15
CA GLU A 64 -4.76 -12.60 5.30
C GLU A 64 -3.52 -11.83 5.73
N THR A 65 -2.72 -11.40 4.76
CA THR A 65 -1.53 -10.58 5.03
C THR A 65 -1.92 -9.29 5.76
N THR A 66 -2.98 -8.61 5.29
CA THR A 66 -3.47 -7.39 5.91
C THR A 66 -3.93 -7.65 7.34
N GLU A 67 -4.67 -8.73 7.58
CA GLU A 67 -5.12 -9.07 8.92
C GLU A 67 -3.94 -9.25 9.88
N ILE A 68 -2.89 -9.94 9.42
CA ILE A 68 -1.69 -10.15 10.23
C ILE A 68 -1.00 -8.81 10.53
N LEU A 69 -0.85 -7.95 9.52
CA LEU A 69 -0.27 -6.62 9.69
C LEU A 69 -1.03 -5.81 10.76
N LYS A 70 -2.36 -5.87 10.71
CA LYS A 70 -3.20 -5.08 11.62
C LYS A 70 -3.25 -5.63 13.05
N ARG A 71 -2.79 -6.86 13.26
CA ARG A 71 -2.68 -7.45 14.61
C ARG A 71 -1.31 -7.21 15.25
N ASN A 72 -0.30 -6.89 14.44
CA ASN A 72 1.07 -6.68 14.94
C ASN A 72 1.23 -5.24 15.40
N PRO A 73 1.58 -4.98 16.67
CA PRO A 73 1.77 -3.62 17.17
C PRO A 73 2.78 -2.80 16.39
N LEU A 74 3.75 -3.45 15.71
CA LEU A 74 4.78 -2.77 14.94
C LEU A 74 4.28 -2.29 13.58
N THR A 75 3.16 -2.83 13.07
CA THR A 75 2.68 -2.53 11.73
C THR A 75 1.20 -2.14 11.67
N LYS A 76 0.47 -2.26 12.79
CA LYS A 76 -0.99 -2.05 12.80
C LYS A 76 -1.43 -0.66 12.34
N ASP A 77 -0.59 0.36 12.54
CA ASP A 77 -0.93 1.74 12.21
C ASP A 77 -0.52 2.14 10.79
N ILE A 78 0.13 1.24 10.04
CA ILE A 78 0.51 1.52 8.66
C ILE A 78 -0.75 1.39 7.77
N PRO A 79 -1.13 2.44 7.03
CA PRO A 79 -2.25 2.35 6.10
C PRO A 79 -2.01 1.29 5.02
N VAL A 80 -3.06 0.55 4.67
CA VAL A 80 -3.01 -0.47 3.61
C VAL A 80 -4.08 -0.14 2.59
N TRP A 81 -3.67 0.04 1.33
CA TRP A 81 -4.57 0.24 0.19
C TRP A 81 -4.61 -1.04 -0.62
N ALA A 82 -5.80 -1.64 -0.73
CA ALA A 82 -5.99 -2.84 -1.52
C ALA A 82 -6.13 -2.49 -3.00
N ILE A 83 -5.40 -3.20 -3.86
CA ILE A 83 -5.49 -3.06 -5.32
C ILE A 83 -5.66 -4.46 -5.88
N THR A 84 -6.77 -4.72 -6.59
CA THR A 84 -7.06 -6.08 -7.08
C THR A 84 -7.54 -6.08 -8.52
N ALA A 85 -7.09 -7.08 -9.29
CA ALA A 85 -7.49 -7.27 -10.69
C ALA A 85 -8.87 -7.93 -10.81
N TYR A 86 -9.27 -8.71 -9.83
CA TYR A 86 -10.51 -9.48 -9.87
C TYR A 86 -11.47 -9.00 -8.78
N ALA A 87 -12.07 -7.82 -9.04
CA ALA A 87 -13.04 -7.25 -8.12
C ALA A 87 -14.36 -8.03 -8.22
N MET A 88 -14.62 -8.88 -7.22
CA MET A 88 -15.86 -9.64 -7.11
C MET A 88 -16.81 -8.95 -6.14
N PRO A 89 -18.13 -9.20 -6.25
CA PRO A 89 -19.07 -8.68 -5.27
C PRO A 89 -18.64 -9.05 -3.83
N GLY A 90 -18.61 -8.08 -2.94
CA GLY A 90 -18.21 -8.29 -1.55
C GLY A 90 -16.71 -8.19 -1.29
N ASP A 91 -15.86 -8.07 -2.31
CA ASP A 91 -14.41 -7.96 -2.13
C ASP A 91 -14.03 -6.71 -1.36
N GLU A 92 -14.67 -5.58 -1.66
CA GLU A 92 -14.38 -4.33 -0.95
C GLU A 92 -14.72 -4.46 0.53
N GLU A 93 -15.86 -5.07 0.84
CA GLU A 93 -16.29 -5.28 2.23
C GLU A 93 -15.30 -6.17 2.97
N ARG A 94 -14.84 -7.25 2.32
CA ARG A 94 -13.84 -8.14 2.91
C ARG A 94 -12.51 -7.44 3.12
N ALA A 95 -12.09 -6.61 2.16
CA ALA A 95 -10.85 -5.86 2.28
C ALA A 95 -10.90 -4.90 3.46
N ARG A 96 -12.00 -4.17 3.60
CA ARG A 96 -12.16 -3.22 4.72
C ARG A 96 -12.29 -3.96 6.05
N ALA A 97 -12.96 -5.10 6.07
CA ALA A 97 -13.05 -5.93 7.27
C ALA A 97 -11.69 -6.47 7.70
N ALA A 98 -10.81 -6.75 6.74
CA ALA A 98 -9.44 -7.20 7.03
C ALA A 98 -8.55 -6.06 7.55
N GLY A 99 -8.97 -4.80 7.36
CA GLY A 99 -8.24 -3.63 7.84
C GLY A 99 -7.70 -2.72 6.73
N CYS A 100 -8.06 -2.98 5.46
CA CYS A 100 -7.66 -2.08 4.37
C CYS A 100 -8.35 -0.73 4.50
N ASP A 101 -7.59 0.33 4.31
CA ASP A 101 -8.09 1.72 4.44
C ASP A 101 -8.70 2.23 3.15
N GLU A 102 -8.23 1.74 1.99
CA GLU A 102 -8.76 2.06 0.68
C GLU A 102 -8.83 0.80 -0.18
N TYR A 103 -9.68 0.84 -1.21
CA TYR A 103 -9.86 -0.28 -2.12
C TYR A 103 -9.94 0.23 -3.56
N PHE A 104 -9.11 -0.34 -4.44
CA PHE A 104 -9.07 0.01 -5.86
C PHE A 104 -9.14 -1.23 -6.72
N ALA A 105 -9.97 -1.21 -7.75
CA ALA A 105 -10.05 -2.28 -8.73
C ALA A 105 -9.14 -1.97 -9.91
N LYS A 106 -8.38 -2.96 -10.39
CA LYS A 106 -7.58 -2.83 -11.61
C LYS A 106 -8.50 -3.02 -12.83
N PRO A 107 -8.20 -2.43 -13.98
CA PRO A 107 -7.05 -1.55 -14.22
C PRO A 107 -7.26 -0.17 -13.59
N LEU A 108 -6.27 0.26 -12.80
CA LEU A 108 -6.29 1.58 -12.20
C LEU A 108 -5.43 2.50 -13.06
N PRO A 109 -5.97 3.61 -13.59
CA PRO A 109 -5.16 4.52 -14.38
C PRO A 109 -3.96 5.01 -13.56
N MET A 110 -2.77 4.98 -14.18
CA MET A 110 -1.52 5.40 -13.53
C MET A 110 -1.64 6.79 -12.94
N ARG A 111 -2.28 7.71 -13.68
CA ARG A 111 -2.47 9.08 -13.25
C ARG A 111 -3.30 9.17 -11.97
N THR A 112 -4.35 8.36 -11.88
CA THR A 112 -5.21 8.31 -10.70
C THR A 112 -4.42 7.84 -9.48
N LEU A 113 -3.64 6.78 -9.63
CA LEU A 113 -2.82 6.29 -8.53
C LEU A 113 -1.77 7.33 -8.13
N GLY A 114 -1.08 7.94 -9.09
CA GLY A 114 -0.10 8.98 -8.81
C GLY A 114 -0.69 10.16 -8.04
N ASP A 115 -1.88 10.63 -8.45
CA ASP A 115 -2.57 11.72 -7.78
C ASP A 115 -2.92 11.34 -6.34
N ARG A 116 -3.44 10.13 -6.12
CA ARG A 116 -3.81 9.65 -4.79
C ARG A 116 -2.57 9.51 -3.88
N LEU A 117 -1.45 9.05 -4.43
CA LEU A 117 -0.20 8.94 -3.67
C LEU A 117 0.33 10.31 -3.28
N ARG A 118 0.31 11.27 -4.20
CA ARG A 118 0.74 12.64 -3.89
C ARG A 118 -0.13 13.27 -2.82
N ASP A 119 -1.45 13.11 -2.92
CA ASP A 119 -2.37 13.63 -1.91
C ASP A 119 -2.12 13.01 -0.54
N PHE A 120 -1.90 11.69 -0.51
CA PHE A 120 -1.58 10.98 0.73
C PHE A 120 -0.31 11.54 1.37
N LEU A 121 0.75 11.71 0.58
CA LEU A 121 2.03 12.19 1.09
C LEU A 121 1.95 13.64 1.56
N GLN A 122 1.17 14.48 0.87
CA GLN A 122 0.95 15.87 1.30
C GLN A 122 0.22 15.92 2.63
N GLU A 123 -0.79 15.09 2.80
CA GLU A 123 -1.55 15.06 4.06
C GLU A 123 -0.67 14.54 5.20
N LEU A 124 0.20 13.57 4.92
CA LEU A 124 1.16 13.06 5.89
C LEU A 124 2.11 14.18 6.36
N GLU A 125 2.62 14.99 5.45
CA GLU A 125 3.48 16.14 5.78
C GLU A 125 2.73 17.15 6.64
N ARG A 126 1.47 17.45 6.32
CA ARG A 126 0.65 18.39 7.10
C ARG A 126 0.46 17.89 8.52
N THR A 127 0.22 16.60 8.69
CA THR A 127 0.04 15.99 10.01
C THR A 127 1.32 16.08 10.82
N GLU A 128 2.46 15.78 10.21
CA GLU A 128 3.77 15.91 10.86
C GLU A 128 4.07 17.35 11.25
N SER A 129 3.77 18.30 10.36
CA SER A 129 3.97 19.72 10.64
C SER A 129 3.12 20.21 11.80
N ARG A 130 1.88 19.74 11.90
CA ARG A 130 0.97 20.08 13.00
C ARG A 130 1.48 19.54 14.33
N GLU A 131 1.95 18.30 14.35
CA GLU A 131 2.53 17.69 15.54
C GLU A 131 3.75 18.47 16.00
N TYR A 132 4.58 18.89 15.06
CA TYR A 132 5.77 19.69 15.35
C TYR A 132 5.39 21.06 15.92
N ALA A 133 4.34 21.68 15.39
CA ALA A 133 3.87 22.97 15.86
C ALA A 133 3.21 22.91 17.24
N SER A 134 2.72 21.73 17.63
CA SER A 134 2.03 21.51 18.91
C SER A 134 2.99 21.29 20.07
N THR A 135 4.26 21.07 19.78
CA THR A 135 5.28 20.85 20.80
C THR A 135 6.08 22.10 21.04
#